data_816f717fe1581345f11d15a8f9317e31
#
_entry.id   816f717fe1581345f11d15a8f9317e31
#
_cell.length_a   1.000
_cell.length_b   1.000
_cell.length_c   1.000
_cell.angle_alpha   90.00
_cell.angle_beta   90.00
_cell.angle_gamma   90.00
#
_symmetry.space_group_name_H-M   'P 1'
#
loop_
_entity.id
_entity.type
_entity.pdbx_description
1 polymer ?
#
loop_
_entity_poly.entity_id
_entity_poly.type
_entity_poly.pdbx_seq_one_letter_code
_entity_poly.pdbx_strand_id
1 'polypeptide(L)'
;MAWDRLPDAPTAEAHAALHAANAGVLAFLLRTIEAEATPRTADERMIDALAPLHAKLDMIIELLGRVRYGDALLPSAREIEFALDRIGWISPEPLAPAAWLRLRLYFHPTFLEPVMLHGRVAGCAPDGDGGYRVEADLASMPEDQDAALARLAFLAHRRQQANAPRSRPITPALKRGDI
;
A
#
# COMPACT_ATOMS: atom_id res chain seq x y z
N MET A 1 0.79 -3.03 -4.96
CA MET A 1 0.26 -4.31 -4.48
C MET A 1 0.60 -5.43 -5.45
N ALA A 2 0.90 -6.64 -4.96
CA ALA A 2 1.03 -7.87 -5.76
C ALA A 2 0.28 -9.01 -5.08
N TRP A 3 -0.03 -10.07 -5.82
CA TRP A 3 -0.66 -11.28 -5.30
C TRP A 3 -0.15 -12.52 -6.00
N ASP A 4 -0.20 -13.65 -5.28
CA ASP A 4 0.04 -14.98 -5.81
C ASP A 4 -1.16 -15.87 -5.48
N ARG A 5 -1.56 -16.73 -6.40
CA ARG A 5 -2.58 -17.76 -6.13
C ARG A 5 -1.96 -18.85 -5.25
N LEU A 6 -2.70 -19.25 -4.23
CA LEU A 6 -2.33 -20.40 -3.43
C LEU A 6 -3.05 -21.64 -3.98
N PRO A 7 -2.40 -22.81 -4.01
CA PRO A 7 -3.03 -24.04 -4.50
C PRO A 7 -4.18 -24.48 -3.60
N ASP A 8 -4.03 -24.24 -2.29
CA ASP A 8 -4.96 -24.68 -1.25
C ASP A 8 -5.20 -23.57 -0.22
N ALA A 9 -6.20 -23.79 0.64
CA ALA A 9 -6.42 -22.95 1.80
C ALA A 9 -5.17 -22.93 2.70
N PRO A 10 -4.71 -21.76 3.17
CA PRO A 10 -3.56 -21.70 4.06
C PRO A 10 -3.88 -22.41 5.39
N THR A 11 -2.89 -23.15 5.91
CA THR A 11 -2.98 -23.82 7.20
C THR A 11 -2.91 -22.82 8.36
N ALA A 12 -3.32 -23.23 9.55
CA ALA A 12 -3.18 -22.42 10.77
C ALA A 12 -1.70 -22.04 11.03
N GLU A 13 -0.76 -22.93 10.75
CA GLU A 13 0.67 -22.68 10.86
C GLU A 13 1.13 -21.62 9.85
N ALA A 14 0.66 -21.69 8.60
CA ALA A 14 0.94 -20.68 7.58
C ALA A 14 0.41 -19.29 7.96
N HIS A 15 -0.78 -19.22 8.56
CA HIS A 15 -1.31 -17.99 9.12
C HIS A 15 -0.43 -17.46 10.27
N ALA A 16 -0.07 -18.31 11.22
CA ALA A 16 0.76 -17.91 12.35
C ALA A 16 2.15 -17.39 11.92
N ALA A 17 2.78 -18.06 10.96
CA ALA A 17 4.07 -17.64 10.40
C ALA A 17 3.97 -16.27 9.70
N LEU A 18 2.88 -16.04 8.95
CA LEU A 18 2.62 -14.78 8.29
C LEU A 18 2.40 -13.66 9.31
N HIS A 19 1.61 -13.90 10.36
CA HIS A 19 1.36 -12.92 11.42
C HIS A 19 2.66 -12.57 12.18
N ALA A 20 3.51 -13.57 12.47
CA ALA A 20 4.80 -13.32 13.09
C ALA A 20 5.71 -12.43 12.22
N ALA A 21 5.73 -12.66 10.90
CA ALA A 21 6.49 -11.84 9.95
C ALA A 21 5.94 -10.40 9.89
N ASN A 22 4.61 -10.24 9.88
CA ASN A 22 3.98 -8.93 9.80
C ASN A 22 4.23 -8.04 11.01
N ALA A 23 4.36 -8.60 12.21
CA ALA A 23 4.46 -7.81 13.45
C ALA A 23 5.57 -6.75 13.40
N GLY A 24 6.77 -7.14 12.94
CA GLY A 24 7.91 -6.22 12.78
C GLY A 24 7.69 -5.20 11.68
N VAL A 25 7.13 -5.64 10.54
CA VAL A 25 6.84 -4.78 9.37
C VAL A 25 5.84 -3.70 9.73
N LEU A 26 4.71 -4.07 10.35
CA LEU A 26 3.67 -3.13 10.76
C LEU A 26 4.18 -2.12 11.78
N ALA A 27 4.92 -2.57 12.80
CA ALA A 27 5.48 -1.68 13.81
C ALA A 27 6.50 -0.69 13.22
N PHE A 28 7.31 -1.12 12.25
CA PHE A 28 8.26 -0.24 11.56
C PHE A 28 7.53 0.79 10.69
N LEU A 29 6.60 0.34 9.85
CA LEU A 29 5.85 1.20 8.94
C LEU A 29 5.07 2.29 9.70
N LEU A 30 4.37 1.93 10.79
CA LEU A 30 3.64 2.90 11.60
C LEU A 30 4.56 3.98 12.13
N ARG A 31 5.69 3.60 12.76
CA ARG A 31 6.67 4.58 13.28
C ARG A 31 7.21 5.50 12.20
N THR A 32 7.53 4.95 11.03
CA THR A 32 8.08 5.73 9.90
C THR A 32 7.04 6.72 9.38
N ILE A 33 5.83 6.25 9.07
CA ILE A 33 4.77 7.07 8.49
C ILE A 33 4.29 8.15 9.48
N GLU A 34 4.20 7.83 10.77
CA GLU A 34 3.84 8.78 11.82
C GLU A 34 4.92 9.85 12.03
N ALA A 35 6.20 9.46 12.01
CA ALA A 35 7.31 10.39 12.11
C ALA A 35 7.33 11.39 10.94
N GLU A 36 6.98 10.93 9.73
CA GLU A 36 6.89 11.81 8.55
C GLU A 36 5.65 12.72 8.58
N ALA A 37 4.57 12.29 9.21
CA ALA A 37 3.34 13.08 9.34
C ALA A 37 3.43 14.17 10.43
N THR A 38 4.41 14.09 11.34
CA THR A 38 4.60 15.06 12.39
C THR A 38 5.32 16.28 11.84
N PRO A 39 4.77 17.52 12.01
CA PRO A 39 5.46 18.74 11.58
C PRO A 39 6.82 18.82 12.29
N ARG A 40 7.89 18.90 11.52
CA ARG A 40 9.24 19.04 12.07
C ARG A 40 9.44 20.49 12.50
N THR A 41 9.62 20.69 13.79
CA THR A 41 10.11 21.95 14.38
C THR A 41 11.65 21.99 14.43
N ALA A 42 12.31 21.06 13.72
CA ALA A 42 13.76 20.97 13.71
C ALA A 42 14.38 22.16 12.97
N ASP A 43 15.48 22.67 13.51
CA ASP A 43 16.29 23.70 12.87
C ASP A 43 16.64 23.27 11.43
N GLU A 44 16.28 24.09 10.43
CA GLU A 44 16.53 23.85 9.00
C GLU A 44 18.00 23.51 8.74
N ARG A 45 18.94 24.09 9.48
CA ARG A 45 20.37 23.81 9.40
C ARG A 45 20.71 22.36 9.77
N MET A 46 20.01 21.78 10.73
CA MET A 46 20.21 20.38 11.11
C MET A 46 19.66 19.45 10.02
N ILE A 47 18.55 19.80 9.40
CA ILE A 47 17.96 19.05 8.28
C ILE A 47 18.94 19.02 7.10
N ASP A 48 19.49 20.19 6.72
CA ASP A 48 20.47 20.31 5.65
C ASP A 48 21.75 19.51 5.94
N ALA A 49 22.23 19.54 7.18
CA ALA A 49 23.41 18.78 7.60
C ALA A 49 23.19 17.24 7.54
N LEU A 50 21.97 16.77 7.74
CA LEU A 50 21.61 15.35 7.68
C LEU A 50 21.22 14.86 6.27
N ALA A 51 20.92 15.78 5.35
CA ALA A 51 20.49 15.41 3.99
C ALA A 51 21.47 14.48 3.25
N PRO A 52 22.82 14.68 3.30
CA PRO A 52 23.75 13.75 2.66
C PRO A 52 23.76 12.36 3.31
N LEU A 53 23.47 12.27 4.60
CA LEU A 53 23.37 10.99 5.30
C LEU A 53 22.10 10.23 4.88
N HIS A 54 20.97 10.92 4.80
CA HIS A 54 19.73 10.34 4.31
C HIS A 54 19.87 9.82 2.87
N ALA A 55 20.48 10.61 1.98
CA ALA A 55 20.72 10.18 0.60
C ALA A 55 21.58 8.90 0.51
N LYS A 56 22.61 8.76 1.38
CA LYS A 56 23.41 7.53 1.44
C LYS A 56 22.61 6.34 1.97
N LEU A 57 21.75 6.56 2.98
CA LEU A 57 20.88 5.50 3.51
C LEU A 57 19.86 5.05 2.46
N ASP A 58 19.26 5.97 1.72
CA ASP A 58 18.34 5.66 0.64
C ASP A 58 19.02 4.82 -0.45
N MET A 59 20.24 5.19 -0.82
CA MET A 59 21.04 4.41 -1.79
C MET A 59 21.36 3.00 -1.26
N ILE A 60 21.68 2.85 0.01
CA ILE A 60 21.95 1.54 0.62
C ILE A 60 20.66 0.70 0.62
N ILE A 61 19.53 1.28 0.97
CA ILE A 61 18.22 0.60 0.94
C ILE A 61 17.89 0.15 -0.48
N GLU A 62 18.10 0.99 -1.48
CA GLU A 62 17.90 0.64 -2.89
C GLU A 62 18.79 -0.52 -3.33
N LEU A 63 20.08 -0.49 -2.97
CA LEU A 63 21.03 -1.56 -3.29
C LEU A 63 20.66 -2.88 -2.60
N LEU A 64 20.28 -2.84 -1.33
CA LEU A 64 19.79 -4.02 -0.60
C LEU A 64 18.50 -4.58 -1.21
N GLY A 65 17.61 -3.70 -1.66
CA GLY A 65 16.40 -4.08 -2.39
C GLY A 65 16.75 -4.83 -3.67
N ARG A 66 17.67 -4.33 -4.47
CA ARG A 66 18.15 -5.01 -5.70
C ARG A 66 18.80 -6.37 -5.41
N VAL A 67 19.59 -6.47 -4.35
CA VAL A 67 20.23 -7.75 -3.96
C VAL A 67 19.17 -8.78 -3.54
N ARG A 68 18.15 -8.36 -2.79
CA ARG A 68 17.13 -9.27 -2.24
C ARG A 68 16.09 -9.70 -3.26
N TYR A 69 15.67 -8.76 -4.13
CA TYR A 69 14.56 -8.96 -5.06
C TYR A 69 15.02 -9.02 -6.53
N GLY A 70 16.32 -8.88 -6.79
CA GLY A 70 16.86 -8.78 -8.13
C GLY A 70 16.36 -7.51 -8.85
N ASP A 71 16.33 -7.56 -10.17
CA ASP A 71 15.73 -6.51 -11.01
C ASP A 71 14.19 -6.53 -11.00
N ALA A 72 13.58 -7.35 -10.13
CA ALA A 72 12.14 -7.34 -9.93
C ALA A 72 11.75 -6.00 -9.29
N LEU A 73 11.35 -5.07 -10.14
CA LEU A 73 10.81 -3.78 -9.74
C LEU A 73 9.64 -4.01 -8.77
N LEU A 74 9.50 -3.11 -7.79
CA LEU A 74 8.26 -3.05 -7.02
C LEU A 74 7.08 -3.12 -7.99
N PRO A 75 6.04 -3.88 -7.65
CA PRO A 75 4.86 -3.92 -8.50
C PRO A 75 4.35 -2.49 -8.71
N SER A 76 3.92 -2.17 -9.93
CA SER A 76 3.35 -0.86 -10.26
C SER A 76 2.27 -0.48 -9.24
N ALA A 77 2.24 0.80 -8.88
CA ALA A 77 1.21 1.31 -7.99
C ALA A 77 -0.17 0.98 -8.56
N ARG A 78 -1.05 0.45 -7.72
CA ARG A 78 -2.44 0.14 -8.06
C ARG A 78 -3.34 0.81 -7.05
N GLU A 79 -4.46 1.29 -7.53
CA GLU A 79 -5.54 1.70 -6.67
C GLU A 79 -6.15 0.48 -6.01
N ILE A 80 -6.35 0.55 -4.70
CA ILE A 80 -6.97 -0.49 -3.90
C ILE A 80 -8.07 0.12 -3.04
N GLU A 81 -9.19 -0.55 -2.97
CA GLU A 81 -10.26 -0.27 -2.03
C GLU A 81 -10.01 -1.15 -0.80
N PHE A 82 -9.82 -0.53 0.35
CA PHE A 82 -9.49 -1.25 1.59
C PHE A 82 -10.59 -1.06 2.63
N ALA A 83 -11.17 -2.16 3.06
CA ALA A 83 -12.05 -2.26 4.22
C ALA A 83 -11.41 -3.17 5.27
N LEU A 84 -11.93 -3.19 6.49
CA LEU A 84 -11.36 -3.96 7.61
C LEU A 84 -11.20 -5.46 7.30
N ASP A 85 -12.17 -6.03 6.61
CA ASP A 85 -12.27 -7.48 6.31
C ASP A 85 -12.16 -7.79 4.81
N ARG A 86 -11.99 -6.76 3.96
CA ARG A 86 -12.04 -6.94 2.52
C ARG A 86 -11.07 -6.00 1.79
N ILE A 87 -10.55 -6.47 0.67
CA ILE A 87 -9.75 -5.66 -0.25
C ILE A 87 -10.28 -5.81 -1.67
N GLY A 88 -10.36 -4.68 -2.39
CA GLY A 88 -10.76 -4.60 -3.79
C GLY A 88 -9.65 -4.00 -4.66
N TRP A 89 -9.52 -4.49 -5.89
CA TRP A 89 -8.58 -3.94 -6.89
C TRP A 89 -8.98 -4.33 -8.31
N ILE A 90 -8.37 -3.68 -9.31
CA ILE A 90 -8.49 -4.08 -10.71
C ILE A 90 -7.36 -5.04 -11.07
N SER A 91 -7.72 -6.25 -11.51
CA SER A 91 -6.80 -7.29 -11.99
C SER A 91 -6.77 -7.32 -13.51
N PRO A 92 -5.61 -7.55 -14.16
CA PRO A 92 -5.55 -7.76 -15.60
C PRO A 92 -6.15 -9.09 -16.07
N GLU A 93 -6.29 -10.05 -15.17
CA GLU A 93 -6.82 -11.40 -15.42
C GLU A 93 -7.90 -11.78 -14.42
N PRO A 94 -8.88 -12.61 -14.85
CA PRO A 94 -9.92 -13.06 -13.97
C PRO A 94 -9.36 -14.00 -12.88
N LEU A 95 -9.90 -13.88 -11.69
CA LEU A 95 -9.62 -14.77 -10.57
C LEU A 95 -10.84 -15.65 -10.29
N ALA A 96 -10.57 -16.94 -10.08
CA ALA A 96 -11.64 -17.89 -9.77
C ALA A 96 -12.28 -17.55 -8.42
N PRO A 97 -13.61 -17.57 -8.29
CA PRO A 97 -14.28 -17.43 -7.02
C PRO A 97 -13.78 -18.47 -6.00
N ALA A 98 -13.70 -18.07 -4.76
CA ALA A 98 -13.19 -18.86 -3.64
C ALA A 98 -11.69 -19.27 -3.73
N ALA A 99 -10.94 -18.79 -4.74
CA ALA A 99 -9.51 -19.00 -4.80
C ALA A 99 -8.80 -18.30 -3.62
N TRP A 100 -7.82 -18.97 -3.05
CA TRP A 100 -6.97 -18.39 -2.01
C TRP A 100 -5.80 -17.64 -2.63
N LEU A 101 -5.50 -16.50 -2.02
CA LEU A 101 -4.46 -15.58 -2.47
C LEU A 101 -3.51 -15.25 -1.31
N ARG A 102 -2.24 -15.08 -1.65
CA ARG A 102 -1.28 -14.36 -0.82
C ARG A 102 -1.12 -12.96 -1.38
N LEU A 103 -1.52 -11.96 -0.62
CA LEU A 103 -1.47 -10.56 -0.98
C LEU A 103 -0.20 -9.93 -0.37
N ARG A 104 0.45 -9.05 -1.12
CA ARG A 104 1.62 -8.27 -0.69
C ARG A 104 1.31 -6.79 -0.84
N LEU A 105 1.19 -6.09 0.27
CA LEU A 105 0.87 -4.66 0.32
C LEU A 105 2.12 -3.85 0.64
N TYR A 106 2.48 -2.94 -0.23
CA TYR A 106 3.60 -2.02 -0.08
C TYR A 106 3.08 -0.63 0.27
N PHE A 107 3.31 -0.18 1.49
CA PHE A 107 2.79 1.10 2.00
C PHE A 107 3.79 2.25 1.88
N HIS A 108 5.06 1.95 1.60
CA HIS A 108 6.11 2.96 1.54
C HIS A 108 7.07 2.71 0.38
N PRO A 109 7.46 3.76 -0.39
CA PRO A 109 8.29 3.60 -1.58
C PRO A 109 9.72 3.12 -1.29
N THR A 110 10.28 3.49 -0.16
CA THR A 110 11.66 3.12 0.23
C THR A 110 11.72 1.91 1.16
N PHE A 111 10.60 1.44 1.67
CA PHE A 111 10.54 0.23 2.49
C PHE A 111 9.93 -0.92 1.69
N LEU A 112 10.81 -1.80 1.24
CA LEU A 112 10.49 -2.85 0.27
C LEU A 112 9.87 -4.12 0.88
N GLU A 113 9.77 -4.19 2.21
CA GLU A 113 9.14 -5.32 2.89
C GLU A 113 7.61 -5.14 2.87
N PRO A 114 6.86 -6.06 2.24
CA PRO A 114 5.41 -5.93 2.19
C PRO A 114 4.74 -6.39 3.49
N VAL A 115 3.59 -5.83 3.79
CA VAL A 115 2.63 -6.48 4.70
C VAL A 115 1.98 -7.61 3.92
N MET A 116 2.05 -8.81 4.47
CA MET A 116 1.55 -10.04 3.85
C MET A 116 0.17 -10.40 4.40
N LEU A 117 -0.79 -10.68 3.52
CA LEU A 117 -2.13 -11.08 3.92
C LEU A 117 -2.56 -12.34 3.17
N HIS A 118 -3.38 -13.15 3.80
CA HIS A 118 -4.15 -14.17 3.09
C HIS A 118 -5.56 -13.62 2.80
N GLY A 119 -6.02 -13.83 1.58
CA GLY A 119 -7.37 -13.44 1.17
C GLY A 119 -8.03 -14.54 0.36
N ARG A 120 -9.35 -14.61 0.39
CA ARG A 120 -10.16 -15.50 -0.42
C ARG A 120 -11.01 -14.69 -1.37
N VAL A 121 -10.95 -14.98 -2.66
CA VAL A 121 -11.73 -14.26 -3.67
C VAL A 121 -13.22 -14.41 -3.37
N ALA A 122 -13.86 -13.29 -3.03
CA ALA A 122 -15.30 -13.19 -2.80
C ALA A 122 -16.06 -12.95 -4.10
N GLY A 123 -15.48 -12.12 -4.99
CA GLY A 123 -16.09 -11.75 -6.26
C GLY A 123 -15.06 -11.39 -7.32
N CYS A 124 -15.41 -11.63 -8.58
CA CYS A 124 -14.63 -11.20 -9.73
C CYS A 124 -15.60 -10.88 -10.87
N ALA A 125 -15.62 -9.64 -11.35
CA ALA A 125 -16.49 -9.18 -12.43
C ALA A 125 -15.69 -8.38 -13.46
N PRO A 126 -16.03 -8.41 -14.75
CA PRO A 126 -15.41 -7.55 -15.76
C PRO A 126 -15.53 -6.08 -15.35
N ASP A 127 -14.45 -5.31 -15.52
CA ASP A 127 -14.42 -3.87 -15.37
C ASP A 127 -14.44 -3.21 -16.76
N GLY A 128 -15.11 -2.06 -16.88
CA GLY A 128 -15.37 -1.42 -18.18
C GLY A 128 -14.11 -1.04 -18.97
N ASP A 129 -12.97 -0.93 -18.31
CA ASP A 129 -11.69 -0.52 -18.90
C ASP A 129 -10.77 -1.71 -19.29
N GLY A 130 -11.32 -2.92 -19.41
CA GLY A 130 -10.60 -4.09 -19.92
C GLY A 130 -9.86 -4.91 -18.86
N GLY A 131 -10.19 -4.70 -17.58
CA GLY A 131 -9.73 -5.50 -16.44
C GLY A 131 -10.86 -6.26 -15.76
N TYR A 132 -10.58 -6.74 -14.57
CA TYR A 132 -11.53 -7.42 -13.71
C TYR A 132 -11.50 -6.79 -12.33
N ARG A 133 -12.66 -6.31 -11.85
CA ARG A 133 -12.82 -5.90 -10.46
C ARG A 133 -12.86 -7.13 -9.59
N VAL A 134 -11.86 -7.27 -8.74
CA VAL A 134 -11.72 -8.39 -7.81
C VAL A 134 -11.96 -7.88 -6.40
N GLU A 135 -12.74 -8.62 -5.65
CA GLU A 135 -12.92 -8.46 -4.21
C GLU A 135 -12.45 -9.73 -3.51
N ALA A 136 -11.68 -9.57 -2.44
CA ALA A 136 -11.24 -10.69 -1.62
C ALA A 136 -11.50 -10.41 -0.15
N ASP A 137 -12.11 -11.39 0.53
CA ASP A 137 -12.27 -11.38 1.97
C ASP A 137 -10.91 -11.71 2.61
N LEU A 138 -10.47 -10.89 3.55
CA LEU A 138 -9.21 -11.10 4.26
C LEU A 138 -9.37 -12.17 5.34
N ALA A 139 -8.38 -13.03 5.47
CA ALA A 139 -8.33 -13.94 6.58
C ALA A 139 -8.12 -13.17 7.89
N SER A 140 -8.75 -13.63 8.96
CA SER A 140 -8.65 -13.00 10.28
C SER A 140 -7.19 -12.93 10.74
N MET A 141 -6.83 -11.83 11.39
CA MET A 141 -5.52 -11.60 11.98
C MET A 141 -5.64 -11.21 13.45
N PRO A 142 -4.53 -11.20 14.22
CA PRO A 142 -4.52 -10.69 15.59
C PRO A 142 -5.02 -9.24 15.66
N GLU A 143 -5.77 -8.90 16.71
CA GLU A 143 -6.43 -7.61 16.87
C GLU A 143 -5.46 -6.42 16.81
N ASP A 144 -4.26 -6.57 17.36
CA ASP A 144 -3.20 -5.57 17.31
C ASP A 144 -2.69 -5.31 15.89
N GLN A 145 -2.58 -6.36 15.07
CA GLN A 145 -2.18 -6.24 13.68
C GLN A 145 -3.28 -5.68 12.80
N ASP A 146 -4.53 -6.05 13.06
CA ASP A 146 -5.69 -5.50 12.37
C ASP A 146 -5.80 -3.99 12.61
N ALA A 147 -5.71 -3.56 13.87
CA ALA A 147 -5.68 -2.15 14.23
C ALA A 147 -4.50 -1.39 13.58
N ALA A 148 -3.31 -2.01 13.55
CA ALA A 148 -2.12 -1.43 12.92
C ALA A 148 -2.31 -1.27 11.41
N LEU A 149 -2.87 -2.28 10.73
CA LEU A 149 -3.14 -2.25 9.31
C LEU A 149 -4.21 -1.21 8.95
N ALA A 150 -5.29 -1.14 9.70
CA ALA A 150 -6.33 -0.12 9.52
C ALA A 150 -5.75 1.30 9.66
N ARG A 151 -4.88 1.52 10.65
CA ARG A 151 -4.19 2.80 10.84
C ARG A 151 -3.25 3.12 9.67
N LEU A 152 -2.48 2.17 9.15
CA LEU A 152 -1.64 2.34 7.97
C LEU A 152 -2.46 2.71 6.73
N ALA A 153 -3.56 2.00 6.48
CA ALA A 153 -4.45 2.27 5.37
C ALA A 153 -5.03 3.70 5.44
N PHE A 154 -5.45 4.12 6.63
CA PHE A 154 -5.93 5.49 6.87
C PHE A 154 -4.86 6.55 6.59
N LEU A 155 -3.64 6.35 7.08
CA LEU A 155 -2.53 7.29 6.86
C LEU A 155 -2.12 7.36 5.39
N ALA A 156 -2.09 6.21 4.69
CA ALA A 156 -1.82 6.15 3.26
C ALA A 156 -2.89 6.91 2.45
N HIS A 157 -4.17 6.71 2.77
CA HIS A 157 -5.28 7.41 2.13
C HIS A 157 -5.19 8.94 2.34
N ARG A 158 -4.90 9.40 3.55
CA ARG A 158 -4.68 10.84 3.82
C ARG A 158 -3.55 11.42 3.00
N ARG A 159 -2.43 10.70 2.82
CA ARG A 159 -1.32 11.12 1.96
C ARG A 159 -1.75 11.26 0.51
N GLN A 160 -2.48 10.30 -0.02
CA GLN A 160 -3.00 10.37 -1.39
C GLN A 160 -3.88 11.59 -1.59
N GLN A 161 -4.78 11.88 -0.65
CA GLN A 161 -5.64 13.08 -0.71
C GLN A 161 -4.83 14.38 -0.63
N ALA A 162 -3.78 14.44 0.20
CA ALA A 162 -2.92 15.63 0.33
C ALA A 162 -2.10 15.88 -0.94
N ASN A 163 -1.69 14.82 -1.64
CA ASN A 163 -0.90 14.87 -2.87
C ASN A 163 -1.73 14.93 -4.15
N ALA A 164 -3.05 14.74 -4.07
CA ALA A 164 -3.93 14.88 -5.20
C ALA A 164 -3.87 16.32 -5.72
N PRO A 165 -3.66 16.55 -7.04
CA PRO A 165 -3.63 17.89 -7.60
C PRO A 165 -4.98 18.55 -7.30
N ARG A 166 -4.95 19.67 -6.56
CA ARG A 166 -6.15 20.47 -6.32
C ARG A 166 -6.68 20.91 -7.67
N SER A 167 -7.80 20.35 -8.10
CA SER A 167 -8.53 20.79 -9.29
C SER A 167 -8.75 22.30 -9.15
N ARG A 168 -8.07 23.10 -9.98
CA ARG A 168 -8.31 24.54 -10.01
C ARG A 168 -9.81 24.73 -10.27
N PRO A 169 -10.52 25.52 -9.45
CA PRO A 169 -11.88 25.88 -9.77
C PRO A 169 -11.86 26.53 -11.15
N ILE A 170 -12.62 25.97 -12.09
CA ILE A 170 -12.86 26.54 -13.40
C ILE A 170 -13.59 27.83 -13.13
N THR A 171 -12.89 28.98 -13.19
CA THR A 171 -13.52 30.30 -13.15
C THR A 171 -14.37 30.41 -14.40
N PRO A 172 -15.69 30.52 -14.29
CA PRO A 172 -16.52 30.70 -15.47
C PRO A 172 -16.12 32.02 -16.14
N ALA A 173 -15.69 31.94 -17.41
CA ALA A 173 -15.40 33.09 -18.22
C ALA A 173 -16.68 33.95 -18.31
N LEU A 174 -16.67 35.13 -17.67
CA LEU A 174 -17.69 36.14 -17.84
C LEU A 174 -17.70 36.53 -19.32
N LYS A 175 -18.76 36.09 -20.03
CA LYS A 175 -19.10 36.63 -21.32
C LYS A 175 -19.31 38.15 -21.16
N ARG A 176 -18.37 38.94 -21.69
CA ARG A 176 -18.62 40.36 -21.96
C ARG A 176 -19.76 40.42 -22.99
N GLY A 177 -20.92 40.88 -22.57
CA GLY A 177 -21.98 41.22 -23.46
C GLY A 177 -21.62 42.41 -24.31
N ASP A 178 -21.94 42.31 -25.60
CA ASP A 178 -21.94 43.38 -26.56
C ASP A 178 -22.95 44.46 -26.13
N ILE A 179 -22.50 45.72 -26.18
CA ILE A 179 -23.35 46.92 -26.34
C ILE A 179 -22.90 47.57 -27.63
#